data_a8f945170ad6aba8ce83bd84c2c2fd37
#
_entry.id   a8f945170ad6aba8ce83bd84c2c2fd37
#
_cell.length_a   1.000
_cell.length_b   1.000
_cell.length_c   1.000
_cell.angle_alpha   90.00
_cell.angle_beta   90.00
_cell.angle_gamma   90.00
#
_symmetry.space_group_name_H-M   'P 1'
#
loop_
_entity.id
_entity.type
_entity.pdbx_description
1 polymer ?
#
loop_
_entity_poly.entity_id
_entity_poly.type
_entity_poly.pdbx_seq_one_letter_code
_entity_poly.pdbx_strand_id
1 'polypeptide(L)'
;DDTVCVDAFNPNGQSATLTASGPSGVDFDWFDAAGTMVGSGDTLFTDTINTTTSYFAAYQELAPGNMGATNNTFGGGGYYNFFTDGLMFDVYNDLTIDSVTIYPSDTGTVGIIIQSVLGSTIFNGNYTITAPVNTISGHKVPIGVNIPAGLAYGMYVSAISPGTLSLYRNTTNASYPYDYGNVASITQASNGSTDFYFFFYNWDISTISCYSDMQEAVAYVDPCVNIKENNLGEFNISPNPNNGSFEIYMTNITAKTEIEILDLNGKVIYNNTISNKNQNINIENISRGVYIVKANQNGNVKTKKLIIQ
;
A
#
# COMPACT_ATOMS: atom_id res chain seq x y z
N ASP A 1 -8.03 11.38 1.92
CA ASP A 1 -7.90 12.67 1.20
C ASP A 1 -6.51 13.24 1.42
N ASP A 2 -6.02 14.03 0.47
CA ASP A 2 -4.75 14.76 0.55
C ASP A 2 -4.90 16.13 -0.12
N THR A 3 -4.03 17.08 0.23
CA THR A 3 -4.04 18.43 -0.33
C THR A 3 -2.68 18.77 -0.91
N VAL A 4 -2.65 19.08 -2.18
CA VAL A 4 -1.43 19.47 -2.90
C VAL A 4 -1.51 20.93 -3.35
N CYS A 5 -0.34 21.53 -3.55
CA CYS A 5 -0.21 22.94 -3.89
C CYS A 5 0.01 23.13 -5.38
N VAL A 6 -0.73 24.08 -5.97
CA VAL A 6 -0.42 24.64 -7.30
C VAL A 6 -0.11 26.11 -7.13
N ASP A 7 1.14 26.50 -7.39
CA ASP A 7 1.60 27.88 -7.25
C ASP A 7 2.55 28.25 -8.39
N ALA A 8 3.13 29.45 -8.33
CA ALA A 8 4.07 29.93 -9.36
C ALA A 8 5.36 29.08 -9.47
N PHE A 9 5.69 28.27 -8.46
CA PHE A 9 6.86 27.38 -8.45
C PHE A 9 6.51 25.97 -8.93
N ASN A 10 5.25 25.56 -8.78
CA ASN A 10 4.71 24.27 -9.22
C ASN A 10 3.47 24.46 -10.12
N PRO A 11 3.60 25.14 -11.27
CA PRO A 11 2.45 25.47 -12.12
C PRO A 11 1.82 24.23 -12.77
N ASN A 12 2.55 23.14 -12.85
CA ASN A 12 2.08 21.87 -13.41
C ASN A 12 1.40 20.96 -12.38
N GLY A 13 1.35 21.39 -11.10
CA GLY A 13 0.79 20.61 -10.01
C GLY A 13 1.78 19.68 -9.30
N GLN A 14 1.23 18.84 -8.43
CA GLN A 14 1.97 17.86 -7.63
C GLN A 14 1.23 16.54 -7.58
N SER A 15 1.93 15.47 -7.22
CA SER A 15 1.33 14.16 -6.91
C SER A 15 0.75 14.20 -5.50
N ALA A 16 -0.47 13.70 -5.34
CA ALA A 16 -1.12 13.48 -4.04
C ALA A 16 -0.92 12.06 -3.55
N THR A 17 -1.01 11.87 -2.23
CA THR A 17 -0.93 10.56 -1.57
C THR A 17 -2.27 10.27 -0.91
N LEU A 18 -3.01 9.32 -1.45
CA LEU A 18 -4.30 8.89 -0.92
C LEU A 18 -4.15 7.55 -0.22
N THR A 19 -4.84 7.36 0.90
CA THR A 19 -4.81 6.11 1.66
C THR A 19 -6.20 5.52 1.83
N ALA A 20 -6.32 4.22 1.66
CA ALA A 20 -7.52 3.45 1.95
C ALA A 20 -7.33 2.61 3.22
N SER A 21 -8.42 2.35 3.94
CA SER A 21 -8.44 1.47 5.09
C SER A 21 -9.75 0.66 5.12
N GLY A 22 -9.66 -0.61 5.49
CA GLY A 22 -10.80 -1.52 5.52
C GLY A 22 -10.52 -2.78 6.33
N PRO A 23 -11.17 -3.89 6.01
CA PRO A 23 -10.92 -5.17 6.66
C PRO A 23 -9.45 -5.59 6.55
N SER A 24 -8.92 -6.27 7.56
CA SER A 24 -7.53 -6.74 7.52
C SER A 24 -7.33 -7.82 6.46
N GLY A 25 -6.25 -7.69 5.67
CA GLY A 25 -5.86 -8.69 4.68
C GLY A 25 -6.55 -8.55 3.33
N VAL A 26 -7.20 -7.42 3.05
CA VAL A 26 -7.70 -7.09 1.72
C VAL A 26 -6.76 -6.10 1.03
N ASP A 27 -6.60 -6.23 -0.28
CA ASP A 27 -5.91 -5.27 -1.14
C ASP A 27 -6.95 -4.37 -1.79
N PHE A 28 -6.66 -3.06 -1.85
CA PHE A 28 -7.52 -2.09 -2.51
C PHE A 28 -7.12 -1.90 -3.96
N ASP A 29 -8.12 -1.76 -4.81
CA ASP A 29 -7.97 -1.25 -6.18
C ASP A 29 -8.48 0.19 -6.23
N TRP A 30 -7.75 1.04 -6.94
CA TRP A 30 -8.04 2.47 -7.08
C TRP A 30 -8.51 2.78 -8.49
N PHE A 31 -9.56 3.58 -8.59
CA PHE A 31 -10.21 3.96 -9.84
C PHE A 31 -10.28 5.48 -9.98
N ASP A 32 -10.25 5.96 -11.22
CA ASP A 32 -10.58 7.33 -11.54
C ASP A 32 -12.12 7.55 -11.62
N ALA A 33 -12.55 8.77 -11.86
CA ALA A 33 -13.98 9.10 -12.00
C ALA A 33 -14.65 8.47 -13.24
N ALA A 34 -13.88 7.94 -14.19
CA ALA A 34 -14.38 7.20 -15.34
C ALA A 34 -14.52 5.69 -15.05
N GLY A 35 -14.10 5.23 -13.87
CA GLY A 35 -14.08 3.82 -13.49
C GLY A 35 -12.87 3.06 -14.04
N THR A 36 -11.83 3.75 -14.50
CA THR A 36 -10.58 3.13 -14.94
C THR A 36 -9.69 2.86 -13.74
N MET A 37 -9.15 1.65 -13.61
CA MET A 37 -8.21 1.31 -12.57
C MET A 37 -6.89 2.08 -12.76
N VAL A 38 -6.46 2.78 -11.71
CA VAL A 38 -5.27 3.66 -11.72
C VAL A 38 -4.19 3.21 -10.74
N GLY A 39 -4.47 2.23 -9.88
CA GLY A 39 -3.51 1.69 -8.94
C GLY A 39 -4.08 0.61 -8.04
N SER A 40 -3.22 -0.01 -7.21
CA SER A 40 -3.61 -1.00 -6.21
C SER A 40 -2.77 -0.86 -4.95
N GLY A 41 -3.27 -1.43 -3.83
CA GLY A 41 -2.68 -1.35 -2.49
C GLY A 41 -3.32 -0.29 -1.62
N ASP A 42 -2.89 -0.23 -0.34
CA ASP A 42 -3.47 0.67 0.66
C ASP A 42 -3.19 2.15 0.38
N THR A 43 -2.25 2.45 -0.52
CA THR A 43 -1.82 3.81 -0.84
C THR A 43 -1.75 4.02 -2.34
N LEU A 44 -2.42 5.06 -2.83
CA LEU A 44 -2.31 5.56 -4.19
C LEU A 44 -1.42 6.80 -4.21
N PHE A 45 -0.37 6.77 -5.03
CA PHE A 45 0.36 7.97 -5.46
C PHE A 45 -0.20 8.39 -6.81
N THR A 46 -0.88 9.53 -6.84
CA THR A 46 -1.49 10.01 -8.09
C THR A 46 -0.43 10.49 -9.08
N ASP A 47 -0.78 10.53 -10.36
CA ASP A 47 -0.06 11.39 -11.29
C ASP A 47 -0.12 12.86 -10.82
N THR A 48 0.69 13.71 -11.43
CA THR A 48 0.67 15.14 -11.14
C THR A 48 -0.69 15.75 -11.47
N ILE A 49 -1.37 16.30 -10.46
CA ILE A 49 -2.66 16.96 -10.60
C ILE A 49 -2.54 18.47 -10.45
N ASN A 50 -3.32 19.21 -11.20
CA ASN A 50 -3.41 20.68 -11.14
C ASN A 50 -4.85 21.19 -10.88
N THR A 51 -5.79 20.27 -10.75
CA THR A 51 -7.17 20.50 -10.35
C THR A 51 -7.58 19.47 -9.32
N THR A 52 -8.47 19.82 -8.40
CA THR A 52 -9.05 18.88 -7.44
C THR A 52 -9.66 17.70 -8.19
N THR A 53 -9.23 16.50 -7.82
CA THR A 53 -9.58 15.26 -8.53
C THR A 53 -10.05 14.20 -7.54
N SER A 54 -11.16 13.53 -7.87
CA SER A 54 -11.70 12.42 -7.09
C SER A 54 -11.15 11.10 -7.61
N TYR A 55 -10.78 10.23 -6.68
CA TYR A 55 -10.43 8.83 -6.89
C TYR A 55 -11.34 7.96 -6.03
N PHE A 56 -11.46 6.69 -6.38
CA PHE A 56 -12.35 5.76 -5.70
C PHE A 56 -11.56 4.52 -5.33
N ALA A 57 -11.62 4.13 -4.05
CA ALA A 57 -11.03 2.90 -3.57
C ALA A 57 -12.11 1.85 -3.33
N ALA A 58 -11.87 0.62 -3.79
CA ALA A 58 -12.68 -0.54 -3.47
C ALA A 58 -11.78 -1.77 -3.33
N TYR A 59 -12.19 -2.74 -2.53
CA TYR A 59 -11.52 -4.03 -2.43
C TYR A 59 -12.40 -5.13 -3.02
N GLN A 60 -11.77 -6.22 -3.43
CA GLN A 60 -12.48 -7.36 -3.98
C GLN A 60 -13.07 -8.20 -2.84
N GLU A 61 -14.38 -8.40 -2.85
CA GLU A 61 -15.03 -9.28 -1.90
C GLU A 61 -14.93 -10.73 -2.37
N LEU A 62 -14.50 -11.62 -1.46
CA LEU A 62 -14.39 -13.04 -1.72
C LEU A 62 -15.67 -13.76 -1.30
N ALA A 63 -16.26 -14.50 -2.22
CA ALA A 63 -17.35 -15.42 -1.92
C ALA A 63 -16.78 -16.80 -1.60
N PRO A 64 -16.98 -17.32 -0.37
CA PRO A 64 -16.57 -18.66 -0.01
C PRO A 64 -17.47 -19.70 -0.69
N GLY A 65 -16.89 -20.82 -1.04
CA GLY A 65 -17.57 -21.95 -1.63
C GLY A 65 -16.94 -23.28 -1.27
N ASN A 66 -17.66 -24.35 -1.59
CA ASN A 66 -17.15 -25.72 -1.39
C ASN A 66 -17.29 -26.51 -2.68
N MET A 67 -16.27 -27.29 -3.02
CA MET A 67 -16.23 -28.13 -4.20
C MET A 67 -15.76 -29.55 -3.85
N GLY A 68 -16.12 -30.52 -4.68
CA GLY A 68 -15.72 -31.91 -4.51
C GLY A 68 -16.60 -32.72 -3.54
N ALA A 69 -16.23 -33.98 -3.35
CA ALA A 69 -16.93 -34.84 -2.41
C ALA A 69 -16.77 -34.32 -0.97
N THR A 70 -17.86 -34.16 -0.25
CA THR A 70 -17.87 -33.52 1.09
C THR A 70 -17.09 -34.32 2.16
N ASN A 71 -17.00 -35.63 1.99
CA ASN A 71 -16.27 -36.53 2.91
C ASN A 71 -15.99 -37.87 2.22
N ASN A 72 -15.35 -38.80 2.96
CA ASN A 72 -14.95 -40.13 2.48
C ASN A 72 -16.00 -41.24 2.71
N THR A 73 -17.21 -40.92 3.12
CA THR A 73 -18.22 -41.94 3.54
C THR A 73 -19.11 -42.45 2.42
N PHE A 74 -18.94 -41.96 1.21
CA PHE A 74 -19.69 -42.48 0.04
C PHE A 74 -18.96 -43.70 -0.56
N GLY A 75 -19.72 -44.70 -0.99
CA GLY A 75 -19.18 -45.89 -1.62
C GLY A 75 -18.15 -46.68 -0.81
N GLY A 76 -17.44 -47.56 -1.48
CA GLY A 76 -16.33 -48.32 -0.91
C GLY A 76 -15.03 -47.51 -0.95
N GLY A 77 -14.07 -47.89 -0.10
CA GLY A 77 -12.76 -47.24 -0.10
C GLY A 77 -11.81 -47.82 0.93
N GLY A 78 -10.62 -47.23 1.05
CA GLY A 78 -9.60 -47.66 1.97
C GLY A 78 -8.36 -46.79 1.94
N TYR A 79 -7.45 -47.09 2.85
CA TYR A 79 -6.16 -46.43 2.91
C TYR A 79 -5.22 -46.89 1.82
N TYR A 80 -4.51 -45.96 1.19
CA TYR A 80 -3.65 -46.20 0.05
C TYR A 80 -2.36 -45.37 0.17
N ASN A 81 -1.23 -45.97 -0.17
CA ASN A 81 0.09 -45.34 -0.02
C ASN A 81 0.91 -45.26 -1.31
N PHE A 82 0.28 -45.49 -2.47
CA PHE A 82 0.88 -45.21 -3.77
C PHE A 82 0.23 -43.93 -4.32
N PHE A 83 1.01 -42.90 -4.57
CA PHE A 83 0.51 -41.55 -4.85
C PHE A 83 0.80 -41.10 -6.30
N THR A 84 0.58 -42.01 -7.26
CA THR A 84 0.68 -41.69 -8.70
C THR A 84 -0.56 -41.01 -9.24
N ASP A 85 -1.67 -41.10 -8.51
CA ASP A 85 -2.97 -40.60 -8.93
C ASP A 85 -3.43 -39.42 -8.05
N GLY A 86 -4.34 -38.63 -8.57
CA GLY A 86 -4.93 -37.45 -7.92
C GLY A 86 -6.28 -37.09 -8.54
N LEU A 87 -6.65 -35.84 -8.45
CA LEU A 87 -7.87 -35.31 -9.03
C LEU A 87 -7.55 -34.29 -10.11
N MET A 88 -8.28 -34.38 -11.24
CA MET A 88 -8.23 -33.39 -12.30
C MET A 88 -9.36 -32.40 -12.12
N PHE A 89 -9.08 -31.12 -12.38
CA PHE A 89 -10.07 -30.08 -12.26
C PHE A 89 -9.88 -28.95 -13.27
N ASP A 90 -10.98 -28.29 -13.61
CA ASP A 90 -11.01 -27.12 -14.46
C ASP A 90 -11.39 -25.88 -13.63
N VAL A 91 -10.82 -24.75 -13.98
CA VAL A 91 -11.12 -23.45 -13.37
C VAL A 91 -11.59 -22.52 -14.49
N TYR A 92 -12.85 -22.07 -14.42
CA TYR A 92 -13.46 -21.22 -15.44
C TYR A 92 -13.33 -19.73 -15.11
N ASN A 93 -13.24 -19.41 -13.80
CA ASN A 93 -12.93 -18.07 -13.28
C ASN A 93 -11.90 -18.21 -12.18
N ASP A 94 -10.97 -17.28 -12.10
CA ASP A 94 -9.91 -17.27 -11.08
C ASP A 94 -10.48 -17.56 -9.70
N LEU A 95 -9.85 -18.46 -8.96
CA LEU A 95 -10.25 -18.83 -7.61
C LEU A 95 -9.02 -19.06 -6.72
N THR A 96 -9.23 -18.95 -5.41
CA THR A 96 -8.28 -19.44 -4.43
C THR A 96 -8.75 -20.77 -3.88
N ILE A 97 -7.87 -21.77 -3.85
CA ILE A 97 -8.10 -22.99 -3.07
C ILE A 97 -7.60 -22.68 -1.66
N ASP A 98 -8.54 -22.47 -0.73
CA ASP A 98 -8.22 -22.09 0.66
C ASP A 98 -7.72 -23.30 1.45
N SER A 99 -8.41 -24.44 1.31
CA SER A 99 -8.05 -25.67 1.99
C SER A 99 -8.67 -26.90 1.33
N VAL A 100 -8.12 -28.06 1.65
CA VAL A 100 -8.71 -29.37 1.31
C VAL A 100 -8.72 -30.26 2.54
N THR A 101 -9.64 -31.22 2.58
CA THR A 101 -9.69 -32.23 3.66
C THR A 101 -9.05 -33.53 3.18
N ILE A 102 -8.14 -34.08 3.97
CA ILE A 102 -7.55 -35.40 3.76
C ILE A 102 -7.88 -36.31 4.94
N TYR A 103 -7.83 -37.64 4.69
CA TYR A 103 -8.04 -38.65 5.74
C TYR A 103 -6.78 -39.53 5.85
N PRO A 104 -5.78 -39.12 6.63
CA PRO A 104 -4.55 -39.87 6.80
C PRO A 104 -4.73 -41.02 7.80
N SER A 105 -3.95 -42.10 7.62
CA SER A 105 -4.00 -43.27 8.51
C SER A 105 -3.27 -43.07 9.83
N ASP A 106 -2.34 -42.11 9.89
CA ASP A 106 -1.50 -41.83 11.04
C ASP A 106 -0.97 -40.39 10.99
N THR A 107 -0.20 -40.00 12.00
CA THR A 107 0.55 -38.74 12.03
C THR A 107 1.74 -38.77 11.07
N GLY A 108 2.19 -37.60 10.62
CA GLY A 108 3.32 -37.51 9.70
C GLY A 108 3.27 -36.25 8.84
N THR A 109 3.97 -36.29 7.72
CA THR A 109 4.01 -35.18 6.75
C THR A 109 3.42 -35.62 5.42
N VAL A 110 2.55 -34.79 4.85
CA VAL A 110 1.97 -34.98 3.50
C VAL A 110 2.36 -33.78 2.65
N GLY A 111 3.02 -34.03 1.53
CA GLY A 111 3.26 -33.06 0.47
C GLY A 111 2.10 -33.02 -0.52
N ILE A 112 1.64 -31.85 -0.89
CA ILE A 112 0.58 -31.64 -1.90
C ILE A 112 1.14 -30.76 -3.01
N ILE A 113 0.92 -31.17 -4.26
CA ILE A 113 1.33 -30.43 -5.44
C ILE A 113 0.12 -30.17 -6.35
N ILE A 114 0.06 -28.97 -6.91
CA ILE A 114 -0.89 -28.62 -7.97
C ILE A 114 -0.08 -28.27 -9.22
N GLN A 115 -0.48 -28.88 -10.33
CA GLN A 115 0.20 -28.73 -11.61
C GLN A 115 -0.81 -28.36 -12.71
N SER A 116 -0.33 -27.60 -13.70
CA SER A 116 -1.06 -27.36 -14.94
C SER A 116 -1.02 -28.60 -15.86
N VAL A 117 -1.82 -28.61 -16.90
CA VAL A 117 -1.84 -29.66 -17.94
C VAL A 117 -0.48 -29.90 -18.60
N LEU A 118 0.37 -28.87 -18.64
CA LEU A 118 1.73 -28.97 -19.19
C LEU A 118 2.77 -29.42 -18.15
N GLY A 119 2.35 -29.77 -16.92
CA GLY A 119 3.23 -30.20 -15.85
C GLY A 119 3.93 -29.07 -15.10
N SER A 120 3.61 -27.79 -15.38
CA SER A 120 4.15 -26.68 -14.61
C SER A 120 3.58 -26.68 -13.21
N THR A 121 4.44 -26.60 -12.19
CA THR A 121 4.02 -26.54 -10.79
C THR A 121 3.47 -25.16 -10.48
N ILE A 122 2.23 -25.11 -10.00
CA ILE A 122 1.56 -23.91 -9.51
C ILE A 122 1.70 -23.80 -8.00
N PHE A 123 1.62 -24.92 -7.32
CA PHE A 123 1.74 -25.01 -5.88
C PHE A 123 2.50 -26.28 -5.46
N ASN A 124 3.31 -26.20 -4.40
CA ASN A 124 3.91 -27.36 -3.75
C ASN A 124 4.14 -27.03 -2.27
N GLY A 125 3.42 -27.70 -1.38
CA GLY A 125 3.47 -27.48 0.06
C GLY A 125 3.56 -28.77 0.85
N ASN A 126 4.23 -28.75 2.02
CA ASN A 126 4.32 -29.86 2.95
C ASN A 126 3.57 -29.53 4.24
N TYR A 127 2.75 -30.47 4.72
CA TYR A 127 1.89 -30.30 5.87
C TYR A 127 2.13 -31.38 6.90
N THR A 128 2.35 -30.96 8.16
CA THR A 128 2.56 -31.87 9.29
C THR A 128 1.22 -32.18 9.95
N ILE A 129 0.91 -33.47 10.05
CA ILE A 129 -0.29 -33.98 10.72
C ILE A 129 0.14 -34.44 12.11
N THR A 130 -0.25 -33.69 13.13
CA THR A 130 0.18 -33.89 14.53
C THR A 130 -0.89 -34.51 15.43
N ALA A 131 -2.16 -34.50 15.02
CA ALA A 131 -3.26 -34.99 15.80
C ALA A 131 -3.66 -36.43 15.42
N PRO A 132 -4.24 -37.20 16.34
CA PRO A 132 -4.82 -38.51 16.02
C PRO A 132 -5.82 -38.37 14.87
N VAL A 133 -5.72 -39.26 13.91
CA VAL A 133 -6.53 -39.21 12.71
C VAL A 133 -7.91 -39.75 13.02
N ASN A 134 -8.90 -38.90 12.88
CA ASN A 134 -10.28 -39.34 12.92
C ASN A 134 -10.77 -39.55 11.49
N THR A 135 -11.05 -40.80 11.15
CA THR A 135 -11.54 -41.21 9.83
C THR A 135 -12.90 -40.60 9.45
N ILE A 136 -13.62 -40.02 10.41
CA ILE A 136 -14.94 -39.42 10.20
C ILE A 136 -14.83 -37.93 9.91
N SER A 137 -14.00 -37.19 10.65
CA SER A 137 -13.89 -35.72 10.54
C SER A 137 -12.83 -35.25 9.56
N GLY A 138 -11.90 -36.11 9.20
CA GLY A 138 -10.78 -35.74 8.32
C GLY A 138 -9.79 -34.74 8.94
N HIS A 139 -8.78 -34.40 8.18
CA HIS A 139 -7.78 -33.40 8.54
C HIS A 139 -7.80 -32.30 7.48
N LYS A 140 -8.15 -31.09 7.90
CA LYS A 140 -8.19 -29.91 7.02
C LYS A 140 -6.79 -29.37 6.81
N VAL A 141 -6.36 -29.29 5.54
CA VAL A 141 -5.03 -28.81 5.14
C VAL A 141 -5.18 -27.46 4.47
N PRO A 142 -4.61 -26.39 5.04
CA PRO A 142 -4.63 -25.07 4.41
C PRO A 142 -3.72 -25.08 3.17
N ILE A 143 -4.25 -24.61 2.04
CA ILE A 143 -3.52 -24.48 0.77
C ILE A 143 -3.19 -23.02 0.49
N GLY A 144 -4.20 -22.14 0.43
CA GLY A 144 -4.04 -20.71 0.27
C GLY A 144 -3.41 -20.30 -1.07
N VAL A 145 -3.77 -20.96 -2.18
CA VAL A 145 -3.17 -20.67 -3.49
C VAL A 145 -4.22 -20.17 -4.49
N ASN A 146 -3.89 -19.09 -5.20
CA ASN A 146 -4.69 -18.62 -6.33
C ASN A 146 -4.43 -19.49 -7.57
N ILE A 147 -5.49 -19.95 -8.21
CA ILE A 147 -5.47 -20.72 -9.45
C ILE A 147 -6.15 -19.88 -10.53
N PRO A 148 -5.43 -19.44 -11.56
CA PRO A 148 -6.02 -18.70 -12.67
C PRO A 148 -6.96 -19.59 -13.50
N ALA A 149 -7.86 -18.97 -14.26
CA ALA A 149 -8.73 -19.67 -15.20
C ALA A 149 -7.89 -20.53 -16.17
N GLY A 150 -8.27 -21.78 -16.31
CA GLY A 150 -7.56 -22.76 -17.14
C GLY A 150 -8.17 -24.16 -16.99
N LEU A 151 -7.76 -25.06 -17.87
CA LEU A 151 -8.32 -26.43 -17.93
C LEU A 151 -7.26 -27.48 -17.57
N ALA A 152 -7.74 -28.59 -17.07
CA ALA A 152 -6.97 -29.81 -16.81
C ALA A 152 -5.81 -29.59 -15.81
N TYR A 153 -6.06 -28.85 -14.73
CA TYR A 153 -5.18 -28.86 -13.56
C TYR A 153 -5.25 -30.21 -12.86
N GLY A 154 -4.16 -30.57 -12.19
CA GLY A 154 -4.11 -31.79 -11.37
C GLY A 154 -3.63 -31.49 -9.96
N MET A 155 -4.30 -32.06 -8.95
CA MET A 155 -3.85 -32.05 -7.57
C MET A 155 -3.42 -33.45 -7.15
N TYR A 156 -2.18 -33.56 -6.64
CA TYR A 156 -1.54 -34.83 -6.31
C TYR A 156 -0.86 -34.77 -4.95
N VAL A 157 -0.61 -35.96 -4.38
CA VAL A 157 0.32 -36.09 -3.24
C VAL A 157 1.73 -36.16 -3.80
N SER A 158 2.60 -35.23 -3.40
CA SER A 158 3.98 -35.13 -3.88
C SER A 158 4.98 -35.89 -3.00
N ALA A 159 4.69 -36.03 -1.70
CA ALA A 159 5.54 -36.69 -0.72
C ALA A 159 4.76 -37.15 0.50
N ILE A 160 5.26 -38.17 1.19
CA ILE A 160 4.78 -38.61 2.51
C ILE A 160 5.96 -39.02 3.41
N SER A 161 5.82 -38.79 4.72
CA SER A 161 6.77 -39.26 5.72
C SER A 161 6.03 -39.51 7.05
N PRO A 162 6.20 -40.67 7.72
CA PRO A 162 6.94 -41.85 7.23
C PRO A 162 6.27 -42.48 5.99
N GLY A 163 7.03 -43.29 5.23
CA GLY A 163 6.56 -43.95 4.03
C GLY A 163 5.44 -44.98 4.27
N THR A 164 5.10 -45.28 5.52
CA THR A 164 3.96 -46.13 5.93
C THR A 164 2.67 -45.34 6.06
N LEU A 165 2.73 -44.00 6.09
CA LEU A 165 1.54 -43.14 6.09
C LEU A 165 0.72 -43.39 4.82
N SER A 166 -0.58 -43.50 4.97
CA SER A 166 -1.53 -43.76 3.88
C SER A 166 -2.63 -42.71 3.93
N LEU A 167 -3.19 -42.38 2.78
CA LEU A 167 -4.39 -41.53 2.68
C LEU A 167 -5.58 -42.34 2.19
N TYR A 168 -6.77 -42.01 2.72
CA TYR A 168 -7.99 -42.65 2.29
C TYR A 168 -8.39 -42.20 0.88
N ARG A 169 -8.83 -43.14 0.06
CA ARG A 169 -9.50 -42.93 -1.22
C ARG A 169 -10.78 -43.72 -1.31
N ASN A 170 -11.77 -43.21 -2.02
CA ASN A 170 -12.94 -44.03 -2.43
C ASN A 170 -12.61 -44.77 -3.74
N THR A 171 -13.16 -45.95 -3.85
CA THR A 171 -12.93 -46.85 -5.01
C THR A 171 -14.21 -47.14 -5.79
N THR A 172 -15.36 -46.66 -5.29
CA THR A 172 -16.66 -46.78 -5.94
C THR A 172 -17.53 -45.57 -5.68
N ASN A 173 -18.47 -45.31 -6.58
CA ASN A 173 -19.52 -44.29 -6.42
C ASN A 173 -19.03 -42.83 -6.40
N ALA A 174 -17.89 -42.50 -6.99
CA ALA A 174 -17.61 -41.12 -7.31
C ALA A 174 -18.63 -40.60 -8.35
N SER A 175 -19.01 -39.33 -8.22
CA SER A 175 -20.07 -38.72 -9.05
C SER A 175 -19.53 -37.50 -9.81
N TYR A 176 -18.57 -37.72 -10.70
CA TYR A 176 -18.04 -36.66 -11.54
C TYR A 176 -19.06 -36.14 -12.56
N PRO A 177 -19.04 -34.86 -12.93
CA PRO A 177 -18.21 -33.82 -12.34
C PRO A 177 -18.73 -33.32 -11.00
N TYR A 178 -17.83 -32.80 -10.14
CA TYR A 178 -18.20 -32.07 -8.95
C TYR A 178 -18.10 -30.57 -9.27
N ASP A 179 -19.21 -30.00 -9.68
CA ASP A 179 -19.26 -28.61 -10.14
C ASP A 179 -19.46 -27.62 -9.00
N TYR A 180 -18.80 -26.49 -9.10
CA TYR A 180 -19.12 -25.29 -8.34
C TYR A 180 -19.56 -24.18 -9.29
N GLY A 181 -20.82 -24.21 -9.66
CA GLY A 181 -21.44 -23.26 -10.60
C GLY A 181 -20.66 -23.16 -11.92
N ASN A 182 -20.47 -21.92 -12.37
CA ASN A 182 -19.66 -21.62 -13.56
C ASN A 182 -18.22 -21.24 -13.20
N VAL A 183 -17.75 -21.59 -12.00
CA VAL A 183 -16.45 -21.17 -11.48
C VAL A 183 -15.40 -22.25 -11.65
N ALA A 184 -15.70 -23.47 -11.23
CA ALA A 184 -14.76 -24.58 -11.30
C ALA A 184 -15.46 -25.94 -11.27
N SER A 185 -14.76 -27.00 -11.65
CA SER A 185 -15.27 -28.37 -11.64
C SER A 185 -14.15 -29.37 -11.40
N ILE A 186 -14.33 -30.32 -10.48
CA ILE A 186 -13.48 -31.51 -10.43
C ILE A 186 -14.04 -32.51 -11.43
N THR A 187 -13.30 -32.73 -12.51
CA THR A 187 -13.83 -33.38 -13.72
C THR A 187 -13.66 -34.88 -13.70
N GLN A 188 -12.60 -35.41 -13.08
CA GLN A 188 -12.31 -36.84 -13.06
C GLN A 188 -11.15 -37.20 -12.12
N ALA A 189 -10.96 -38.48 -11.86
CA ALA A 189 -9.70 -39.01 -11.34
C ALA A 189 -8.60 -38.91 -12.40
N SER A 190 -7.35 -38.66 -12.01
CA SER A 190 -6.24 -38.49 -12.96
C SER A 190 -5.94 -39.75 -13.81
N ASN A 191 -6.30 -40.93 -13.31
CA ASN A 191 -6.19 -42.20 -14.05
C ASN A 191 -7.35 -42.47 -14.98
N GLY A 192 -8.29 -41.54 -15.12
CA GLY A 192 -9.47 -41.65 -15.97
C GLY A 192 -10.60 -42.48 -15.37
N SER A 193 -10.50 -42.95 -14.12
CA SER A 193 -11.59 -43.71 -13.48
C SER A 193 -12.76 -42.79 -13.14
N THR A 194 -13.95 -43.26 -13.36
CA THR A 194 -15.21 -42.61 -12.96
C THR A 194 -15.68 -43.01 -11.57
N ASP A 195 -15.09 -44.07 -11.01
CA ASP A 195 -15.46 -44.63 -9.70
C ASP A 195 -14.57 -44.19 -8.55
N PHE A 196 -13.31 -43.89 -8.84
CA PHE A 196 -12.33 -43.55 -7.83
C PHE A 196 -12.36 -42.05 -7.50
N TYR A 197 -12.20 -41.74 -6.22
CA TYR A 197 -11.99 -40.37 -5.74
C TYR A 197 -10.75 -40.34 -4.85
N PHE A 198 -9.72 -39.57 -5.25
CA PHE A 198 -8.40 -39.62 -4.63
C PHE A 198 -8.20 -38.48 -3.63
N PHE A 199 -8.03 -38.81 -2.36
CA PHE A 199 -7.38 -38.13 -1.24
C PHE A 199 -7.96 -36.78 -0.84
N PHE A 200 -8.40 -35.89 -1.74
CA PHE A 200 -8.69 -34.49 -1.47
C PHE A 200 -10.18 -34.21 -1.49
N TYR A 201 -10.77 -34.16 -0.28
CA TYR A 201 -12.22 -33.96 -0.08
C TYR A 201 -12.51 -32.54 0.34
N ASN A 202 -13.78 -32.13 0.25
CA ASN A 202 -14.31 -30.88 0.79
C ASN A 202 -13.35 -29.72 0.58
N TRP A 203 -13.14 -29.35 -0.69
CA TRP A 203 -12.30 -28.22 -1.02
C TRP A 203 -13.02 -26.94 -0.61
N ASP A 204 -12.43 -26.18 0.31
CA ASP A 204 -12.89 -24.83 0.52
C ASP A 204 -12.20 -23.94 -0.51
N ILE A 205 -12.98 -23.17 -1.19
CA ILE A 205 -12.52 -22.24 -2.22
C ILE A 205 -13.12 -20.87 -1.98
N SER A 206 -12.45 -19.86 -2.46
CA SER A 206 -12.97 -18.49 -2.51
C SER A 206 -12.80 -17.92 -3.92
N THR A 207 -13.77 -17.13 -4.34
CA THR A 207 -13.78 -16.47 -5.65
C THR A 207 -14.08 -15.00 -5.47
N ILE A 208 -13.58 -14.18 -6.37
CA ILE A 208 -13.96 -12.76 -6.40
C ILE A 208 -15.42 -12.69 -6.82
N SER A 209 -16.28 -12.20 -5.91
CA SER A 209 -17.71 -12.05 -6.18
C SER A 209 -18.07 -10.70 -6.77
N CYS A 210 -17.51 -9.63 -6.21
CA CYS A 210 -17.73 -8.25 -6.61
C CYS A 210 -16.67 -7.35 -5.96
N TYR A 211 -16.68 -6.08 -6.30
CA TYR A 211 -16.03 -5.04 -5.52
C TYR A 211 -16.95 -4.62 -4.38
N SER A 212 -16.35 -4.21 -3.26
CA SER A 212 -17.05 -3.48 -2.21
C SER A 212 -17.64 -2.18 -2.75
N ASP A 213 -18.47 -1.51 -1.95
CA ASP A 213 -18.89 -0.15 -2.27
C ASP A 213 -17.65 0.75 -2.44
N MET A 214 -17.60 1.47 -3.56
CA MET A 214 -16.52 2.40 -3.85
C MET A 214 -16.55 3.58 -2.88
N GLN A 215 -15.44 3.84 -2.20
CA GLN A 215 -15.27 4.97 -1.30
C GLN A 215 -14.46 6.07 -1.99
N GLU A 216 -15.02 7.27 -2.04
CA GLU A 216 -14.35 8.41 -2.63
C GLU A 216 -13.23 8.92 -1.74
N ALA A 217 -12.07 9.20 -2.35
CA ALA A 217 -10.95 9.90 -1.78
C ALA A 217 -10.58 11.08 -2.69
N VAL A 218 -10.48 12.28 -2.12
CA VAL A 218 -10.28 13.49 -2.89
C VAL A 218 -8.85 14.00 -2.74
N ALA A 219 -8.19 14.21 -3.86
CA ALA A 219 -6.93 14.93 -3.94
C ALA A 219 -7.25 16.41 -4.21
N TYR A 220 -7.22 17.22 -3.18
CA TYR A 220 -7.50 18.64 -3.24
C TYR A 220 -6.32 19.41 -3.83
N VAL A 221 -6.61 20.37 -4.70
CA VAL A 221 -5.63 21.32 -5.19
C VAL A 221 -5.98 22.69 -4.63
N ASP A 222 -5.03 23.26 -3.86
CA ASP A 222 -5.19 24.58 -3.25
C ASP A 222 -4.13 25.55 -3.83
N PRO A 223 -4.48 26.80 -4.15
CA PRO A 223 -3.49 27.82 -4.43
C PRO A 223 -2.73 28.14 -3.14
N CYS A 224 -1.61 27.48 -2.93
CA CYS A 224 -0.80 27.73 -1.75
C CYS A 224 -0.30 29.17 -1.74
N VAL A 225 -0.91 29.98 -0.89
CA VAL A 225 -0.45 31.34 -0.60
C VAL A 225 0.83 31.20 0.24
N ASN A 226 1.96 31.08 -0.44
CA ASN A 226 3.25 31.08 0.23
C ASN A 226 3.47 32.47 0.81
N ILE A 227 3.22 32.66 2.11
CA ILE A 227 3.79 33.77 2.85
C ILE A 227 5.30 33.50 2.85
N LYS A 228 6.03 34.21 1.97
CA LYS A 228 7.47 34.11 1.90
C LYS A 228 8.02 34.51 3.28
N GLU A 229 8.38 33.50 4.08
CA GLU A 229 9.00 33.78 5.37
C GLU A 229 10.22 34.64 5.15
N ASN A 230 10.28 35.75 5.89
CA ASN A 230 11.30 36.78 5.74
C ASN A 230 12.62 36.22 6.33
N ASN A 231 13.42 35.55 5.50
CA ASN A 231 14.67 34.89 5.86
C ASN A 231 15.85 35.84 6.12
N LEU A 232 15.59 37.14 6.33
CA LEU A 232 16.58 38.04 6.86
C LEU A 232 16.87 37.62 8.31
N GLY A 233 18.03 37.05 8.60
CA GLY A 233 18.44 36.58 9.90
C GLY A 233 18.24 37.60 11.04
N GLU A 234 18.67 37.33 12.25
CA GLU A 234 18.58 38.31 13.30
C GLU A 234 19.37 39.57 12.96
N PHE A 235 18.75 40.72 13.22
CA PHE A 235 19.27 42.05 12.97
C PHE A 235 19.29 42.83 14.31
N ASN A 236 20.46 43.18 14.78
CA ASN A 236 20.67 43.88 16.06
C ASN A 236 21.46 45.18 15.91
N ILE A 237 21.23 46.11 16.81
CA ILE A 237 21.87 47.42 16.86
C ILE A 237 22.46 47.60 18.27
N SER A 238 23.74 47.89 18.37
CA SER A 238 24.42 48.06 19.64
C SER A 238 25.55 49.09 19.54
N PRO A 239 25.67 49.97 20.55
CA PRO A 239 24.75 50.22 21.64
C PRO A 239 23.47 50.89 21.15
N ASN A 240 22.37 50.63 21.86
CA ASN A 240 21.11 51.35 21.67
C ASN A 240 20.43 51.53 23.02
N PRO A 241 20.38 52.74 23.60
CA PRO A 241 20.66 54.03 23.00
C PRO A 241 22.15 54.36 22.74
N ASN A 242 22.41 55.35 21.84
CA ASN A 242 23.74 55.82 21.50
C ASN A 242 23.74 57.31 21.13
N ASN A 243 24.93 57.87 20.79
CA ASN A 243 25.13 59.28 20.44
C ASN A 243 25.31 59.51 18.92
N GLY A 244 24.86 58.57 18.08
CA GLY A 244 25.05 58.62 16.62
C GLY A 244 26.08 57.59 16.13
N SER A 245 26.77 56.90 17.03
CA SER A 245 27.75 55.86 16.71
C SER A 245 27.27 54.50 17.26
N PHE A 246 27.12 53.53 16.40
CA PHE A 246 26.61 52.19 16.72
C PHE A 246 27.03 51.17 15.65
N GLU A 247 26.97 49.88 16.03
CA GLU A 247 27.19 48.77 15.16
C GLU A 247 25.86 48.11 14.81
N ILE A 248 25.69 47.74 13.53
CA ILE A 248 24.65 46.83 13.08
C ILE A 248 25.25 45.44 12.95
N TYR A 249 24.61 44.46 13.57
CA TYR A 249 24.94 43.04 13.47
C TYR A 249 23.79 42.25 12.83
N MET A 250 24.12 41.44 11.81
CA MET A 250 23.17 40.56 11.11
C MET A 250 23.70 39.14 11.10
N THR A 251 22.88 38.17 11.51
CA THR A 251 23.28 36.74 11.56
C THR A 251 23.38 36.11 10.19
N ASN A 252 22.57 36.56 9.20
CA ASN A 252 22.52 35.97 7.87
C ASN A 252 22.56 37.05 6.78
N ILE A 253 23.76 37.31 6.25
CA ILE A 253 23.96 38.16 5.06
C ILE A 253 24.33 37.22 3.90
N THR A 254 23.41 37.00 2.97
CA THR A 254 23.61 36.20 1.77
C THR A 254 23.78 37.06 0.51
N ALA A 255 23.46 38.35 0.60
CA ALA A 255 23.59 39.32 -0.47
C ALA A 255 23.81 40.74 0.10
N LYS A 256 24.10 41.70 -0.78
CA LYS A 256 24.17 43.12 -0.41
C LYS A 256 22.87 43.53 0.27
N THR A 257 22.98 44.15 1.45
CA THR A 257 21.83 44.57 2.25
C THR A 257 21.85 46.12 2.32
N GLU A 258 20.76 46.71 1.89
CA GLU A 258 20.54 48.14 2.00
C GLU A 258 20.06 48.50 3.42
N ILE A 259 20.72 49.47 4.06
CA ILE A 259 20.39 49.98 5.38
C ILE A 259 19.91 51.40 5.19
N GLU A 260 18.69 51.68 5.59
CA GLU A 260 18.11 53.01 5.67
C GLU A 260 17.80 53.35 7.12
N ILE A 261 18.11 54.59 7.55
CA ILE A 261 17.68 55.10 8.83
C ILE A 261 16.70 56.26 8.57
N LEU A 262 15.50 56.08 9.11
CA LEU A 262 14.38 56.99 8.87
C LEU A 262 13.98 57.69 10.20
N ASP A 263 13.56 58.93 10.06
CA ASP A 263 12.83 59.61 11.13
C ASP A 263 11.41 59.08 11.27
N LEU A 264 10.65 59.53 12.25
CA LEU A 264 9.26 59.08 12.47
C LEU A 264 8.28 59.54 11.38
N ASN A 265 8.67 60.47 10.51
CA ASN A 265 7.89 60.92 9.38
C ASN A 265 8.22 60.12 8.12
N GLY A 266 9.14 59.12 8.19
CA GLY A 266 9.58 58.31 7.06
C GLY A 266 10.65 58.98 6.20
N LYS A 267 11.21 60.12 6.56
CA LYS A 267 12.32 60.78 5.86
C LYS A 267 13.61 59.98 6.11
N VAL A 268 14.30 59.62 5.03
CA VAL A 268 15.60 58.96 5.07
C VAL A 268 16.66 59.96 5.55
N ILE A 269 17.33 59.63 6.66
CA ILE A 269 18.41 60.40 7.28
C ILE A 269 19.77 59.85 6.87
N TYR A 270 19.86 58.54 6.68
CA TYR A 270 21.07 57.84 6.31
C TYR A 270 20.72 56.66 5.42
N ASN A 271 21.54 56.41 4.42
CA ASN A 271 21.45 55.23 3.53
C ASN A 271 22.85 54.70 3.26
N ASN A 272 23.04 53.38 3.33
CA ASN A 272 24.26 52.70 2.98
C ASN A 272 23.96 51.24 2.62
N THR A 273 24.86 50.61 1.84
CA THR A 273 24.80 49.19 1.47
C THR A 273 25.91 48.44 2.20
N ILE A 274 25.55 47.41 2.93
CA ILE A 274 26.48 46.57 3.70
C ILE A 274 26.58 45.15 3.06
N SER A 275 27.75 44.54 3.20
CA SER A 275 28.04 43.19 2.76
C SER A 275 28.61 42.30 3.85
N ASN A 276 28.92 42.88 5.01
CA ASN A 276 29.50 42.19 6.15
C ASN A 276 28.47 42.02 7.27
N LYS A 277 28.64 40.98 8.09
CA LYS A 277 27.75 40.70 9.23
C LYS A 277 27.75 41.83 10.26
N ASN A 278 28.87 42.50 10.44
CA ASN A 278 29.05 43.62 11.36
C ASN A 278 29.39 44.86 10.55
N GLN A 279 28.70 45.95 10.82
CA GLN A 279 28.95 47.23 10.20
C GLN A 279 28.84 48.37 11.22
N ASN A 280 29.94 49.08 11.42
CA ASN A 280 29.96 50.32 12.20
C ASN A 280 29.35 51.46 11.40
N ILE A 281 28.43 52.18 12.00
CA ILE A 281 27.78 53.37 11.44
C ILE A 281 28.06 54.56 12.40
N ASN A 282 28.47 55.67 11.81
CA ASN A 282 28.63 56.90 12.51
C ASN A 282 27.89 58.02 11.76
N ILE A 283 26.91 58.64 12.40
CA ILE A 283 26.09 59.71 11.80
C ILE A 283 26.38 61.00 12.58
N GLU A 284 27.15 61.86 11.96
CA GLU A 284 27.52 63.15 12.53
C GLU A 284 26.27 64.08 12.54
N ASN A 285 26.11 64.85 13.65
CA ASN A 285 25.06 65.85 13.81
C ASN A 285 23.62 65.35 13.75
N ILE A 286 23.40 64.05 14.06
CA ILE A 286 22.02 63.53 14.20
C ILE A 286 21.34 64.09 15.45
N SER A 287 20.11 64.55 15.33
CA SER A 287 19.35 65.09 16.47
C SER A 287 18.95 63.97 17.42
N ARG A 288 18.87 64.30 18.72
CA ARG A 288 18.32 63.35 19.74
C ARG A 288 16.89 62.99 19.37
N GLY A 289 16.58 61.72 19.48
CA GLY A 289 15.24 61.24 19.13
C GLY A 289 15.15 59.72 18.84
N VAL A 290 14.01 59.33 18.36
CA VAL A 290 13.75 57.95 17.96
C VAL A 290 13.76 57.86 16.43
N TYR A 291 14.45 56.87 15.91
CA TYR A 291 14.59 56.57 14.49
C TYR A 291 14.26 55.11 14.21
N ILE A 292 13.95 54.79 12.96
CA ILE A 292 13.75 53.44 12.49
C ILE A 292 14.89 53.06 11.56
N VAL A 293 15.60 51.97 11.90
CA VAL A 293 16.58 51.37 11.00
C VAL A 293 15.87 50.29 10.21
N LYS A 294 15.91 50.39 8.91
CA LYS A 294 15.32 49.45 7.94
C LYS A 294 16.46 48.76 7.19
N ALA A 295 16.47 47.44 7.25
CA ALA A 295 17.37 46.59 6.47
C ALA A 295 16.57 45.87 5.38
N ASN A 296 17.05 45.99 4.13
CA ASN A 296 16.42 45.36 2.95
C ASN A 296 17.45 44.51 2.23
N GLN A 297 17.20 43.21 2.11
CA GLN A 297 18.01 42.28 1.34
C GLN A 297 17.10 41.52 0.35
N ASN A 298 17.27 41.76 -0.93
CA ASN A 298 16.50 41.13 -2.01
C ASN A 298 14.97 41.20 -1.78
N GLY A 299 14.47 42.35 -1.30
CA GLY A 299 13.06 42.56 -1.02
C GLY A 299 12.60 42.07 0.36
N ASN A 300 13.43 41.36 1.11
CA ASN A 300 13.18 41.01 2.51
C ASN A 300 13.55 42.20 3.42
N VAL A 301 12.55 42.72 4.14
CA VAL A 301 12.70 43.93 4.97
C VAL A 301 12.52 43.58 6.43
N LYS A 302 13.48 44.04 7.27
CA LYS A 302 13.34 44.07 8.73
C LYS A 302 13.58 45.48 9.25
N THR A 303 12.91 45.82 10.33
CA THR A 303 13.06 47.12 10.99
C THR A 303 13.40 46.99 12.49
N LYS A 304 14.18 47.93 12.99
CA LYS A 304 14.44 48.06 14.43
C LYS A 304 14.44 49.53 14.85
N LYS A 305 14.03 49.76 16.11
CA LYS A 305 14.08 51.06 16.72
C LYS A 305 15.53 51.44 17.12
N LEU A 306 15.95 52.65 16.78
CA LEU A 306 17.21 53.25 17.17
C LEU A 306 16.91 54.48 18.04
N ILE A 307 17.58 54.62 19.16
CA ILE A 307 17.44 55.77 20.10
C ILE A 307 18.74 56.55 20.13
N ILE A 308 18.67 57.84 19.80
CA ILE A 308 19.81 58.79 19.91
C ILE A 308 19.61 59.66 21.12
N GLN A 309 20.66 59.75 21.96
CA GLN A 309 20.64 60.51 23.21
C GLN A 309 21.66 61.68 23.18
#